data_6039a6688477edfc31a379ebc5fc1b27
#
_entry.id   6039a6688477edfc31a379ebc5fc1b27
#
_cell.length_a   1.000
_cell.length_b   1.000
_cell.length_c   1.000
_cell.angle_alpha   90.00
_cell.angle_beta   90.00
_cell.angle_gamma   90.00
#
_symmetry.space_group_name_H-M   'P 1'
#
loop_
_entity.id
_entity.type
_entity.pdbx_description
1 polymer ?
#
loop_
_entity_poly.entity_id
_entity_poly.type
_entity_poly.pdbx_seq_one_letter_code
_entity_poly.pdbx_strand_id
1 'polypeptide(L)'
;MSFARAMCGFAAAAVWFALGSVAVAQSAPAAHGTAEARASHAYDLAAHGGTPALRAFLDQFPKGADLHVHLSGAIYAESFIKDAVEDGLCVDPVALSFAKPPCADPTVPAAQAVANQDLYDRLVDSFSLRSFVPRASFSGHDQFFSTFGRFGGLSKRHIGEWVDEVASRAAAQNQQYLELMETPIFTRAADLAKSNPLNEDFAEYRKTLLAVGLAGEVFADREDVRTAEELRKQMEHCGTPQAAPACKVTVRYIYQVLRGNDPAQVFAQTLLGFETVQAAMDAHDDTWVGLNFVMPEDGYLSMRDYTLQMKMLDSLHAAYPKV
;
A
#
# COMPACT_ATOMS: atom_id res chain seq x y z
N MET A 1 -83.61 -29.95 18.20
CA MET A 1 -84.39 -30.85 17.33
C MET A 1 -83.39 -31.45 16.35
N SER A 2 -83.04 -32.60 16.62
CA SER A 2 -83.44 -33.88 16.08
C SER A 2 -82.44 -34.43 15.04
N PHE A 3 -81.76 -35.49 15.48
CA PHE A 3 -81.58 -36.83 14.91
C PHE A 3 -80.70 -36.95 13.68
N ALA A 4 -79.60 -37.65 13.70
CA ALA A 4 -79.22 -39.03 13.98
C ALA A 4 -79.14 -39.91 12.74
N ARG A 5 -78.13 -40.77 12.80
CA ARG A 5 -77.82 -42.05 12.13
C ARG A 5 -76.83 -41.99 10.98
N ALA A 6 -75.59 -42.37 11.15
CA ALA A 6 -74.99 -43.74 11.24
C ALA A 6 -75.34 -44.64 10.04
N MET A 7 -74.33 -44.94 9.24
CA MET A 7 -74.16 -46.28 8.62
C MET A 7 -72.70 -46.54 8.24
N CYS A 8 -72.24 -47.71 8.63
CA CYS A 8 -70.98 -48.35 8.33
C CYS A 8 -70.78 -48.64 6.87
N GLY A 9 -69.56 -48.45 6.40
CA GLY A 9 -69.10 -48.96 5.11
C GLY A 9 -67.65 -49.45 5.26
N PHE A 10 -67.49 -50.79 5.22
CA PHE A 10 -66.18 -51.40 5.12
C PHE A 10 -65.50 -51.04 3.82
N ALA A 11 -64.28 -50.60 3.90
CA ALA A 11 -63.44 -50.54 2.74
C ALA A 11 -62.03 -51.04 3.05
N ALA A 12 -61.65 -52.03 2.24
CA ALA A 12 -60.46 -52.83 2.34
C ALA A 12 -59.17 -52.01 2.32
N ALA A 13 -58.28 -52.27 3.23
CA ALA A 13 -56.93 -51.70 3.23
C ALA A 13 -56.07 -52.40 2.18
N ALA A 14 -55.72 -51.69 1.09
CA ALA A 14 -54.64 -52.11 0.19
C ALA A 14 -53.32 -51.60 0.75
N VAL A 15 -52.48 -52.49 1.26
CA VAL A 15 -51.12 -52.16 1.70
C VAL A 15 -50.24 -52.08 0.47
N TRP A 16 -49.86 -50.85 0.13
CA TRP A 16 -48.79 -50.58 -0.86
C TRP A 16 -47.45 -50.61 -0.15
N PHE A 17 -46.69 -51.72 -0.39
CA PHE A 17 -45.24 -51.67 -0.09
C PHE A 17 -44.54 -50.73 -1.02
N ALA A 18 -44.24 -49.56 -0.53
CA ALA A 18 -43.28 -48.64 -1.20
C ALA A 18 -41.85 -49.19 -0.94
N LEU A 19 -41.28 -49.83 -1.94
CA LEU A 19 -39.86 -50.10 -2.01
C LEU A 19 -39.15 -48.76 -2.13
N GLY A 20 -38.74 -48.20 -1.00
CA GLY A 20 -37.85 -47.05 -0.94
C GLY A 20 -36.48 -47.42 -1.50
N SER A 21 -36.19 -46.98 -2.70
CA SER A 21 -34.84 -47.02 -3.24
C SER A 21 -33.97 -46.09 -2.37
N VAL A 22 -33.17 -46.70 -1.48
CA VAL A 22 -32.11 -45.97 -0.79
C VAL A 22 -31.07 -45.60 -1.85
N ALA A 23 -31.12 -44.34 -2.31
CA ALA A 23 -30.05 -43.79 -3.08
C ALA A 23 -28.81 -43.68 -2.18
N VAL A 24 -27.93 -44.66 -2.27
CA VAL A 24 -26.60 -44.57 -1.71
C VAL A 24 -25.93 -43.41 -2.43
N ALA A 25 -25.85 -42.27 -1.78
CA ALA A 25 -24.99 -41.23 -2.23
C ALA A 25 -23.57 -41.80 -2.28
N GLN A 26 -23.11 -42.13 -3.49
CA GLN A 26 -21.70 -42.42 -3.71
C GLN A 26 -20.94 -41.18 -3.34
N SER A 27 -20.31 -41.19 -2.15
CA SER A 27 -19.29 -40.21 -1.83
C SER A 27 -18.22 -40.28 -2.91
N ALA A 28 -18.03 -39.20 -3.64
CA ALA A 28 -16.93 -39.08 -4.59
C ALA A 28 -15.63 -39.50 -3.87
N PRO A 29 -14.77 -40.32 -4.50
CA PRO A 29 -13.54 -40.77 -3.88
C PRO A 29 -12.75 -39.52 -3.44
N ALA A 30 -12.43 -39.43 -2.15
CA ALA A 30 -11.56 -38.41 -1.63
C ALA A 30 -10.28 -38.45 -2.48
N ALA A 31 -9.91 -37.28 -3.06
CA ALA A 31 -8.72 -37.17 -3.90
C ALA A 31 -7.50 -37.61 -3.07
N HIS A 32 -7.05 -38.84 -3.27
CA HIS A 32 -5.88 -39.43 -2.64
C HIS A 32 -4.62 -38.86 -3.31
N GLY A 33 -4.31 -37.56 -3.03
CA GLY A 33 -3.13 -36.88 -3.50
C GLY A 33 -2.54 -36.01 -2.39
N THR A 34 -1.26 -35.65 -2.54
CA THR A 34 -0.63 -34.64 -1.67
C THR A 34 -1.42 -33.33 -1.75
N ALA A 35 -1.25 -32.43 -0.78
CA ALA A 35 -1.87 -31.11 -0.82
C ALA A 35 -1.49 -30.36 -2.10
N GLU A 36 -0.26 -30.51 -2.53
CA GLU A 36 0.27 -29.95 -3.78
C GLU A 36 -0.45 -30.51 -5.03
N ALA A 37 -0.62 -31.82 -5.12
CA ALA A 37 -1.34 -32.44 -6.24
C ALA A 37 -2.80 -31.96 -6.32
N ARG A 38 -3.47 -31.79 -5.18
CA ARG A 38 -4.84 -31.24 -5.14
C ARG A 38 -4.88 -29.78 -5.59
N ALA A 39 -3.91 -28.97 -5.16
CA ALA A 39 -3.82 -27.55 -5.56
C ALA A 39 -3.54 -27.42 -7.06
N SER A 40 -2.60 -28.21 -7.60
CA SER A 40 -2.31 -28.26 -9.04
C SER A 40 -3.54 -28.66 -9.84
N HIS A 41 -4.24 -29.70 -9.43
CA HIS A 41 -5.46 -30.13 -10.12
C HIS A 41 -6.56 -29.05 -10.09
N ALA A 42 -6.75 -28.37 -8.96
CA ALA A 42 -7.70 -27.27 -8.84
C ALA A 42 -7.34 -26.09 -9.75
N TYR A 43 -6.06 -25.77 -9.84
CA TYR A 43 -5.56 -24.75 -10.78
C TYR A 43 -5.83 -25.14 -12.24
N ASP A 44 -5.51 -26.37 -12.62
CA ASP A 44 -5.72 -26.88 -13.98
C ASP A 44 -7.20 -26.82 -14.38
N LEU A 45 -8.10 -27.20 -13.49
CA LEU A 45 -9.54 -27.09 -13.71
C LEU A 45 -9.97 -25.63 -13.90
N ALA A 46 -9.46 -24.73 -13.08
CA ALA A 46 -9.76 -23.30 -13.19
C ALA A 46 -9.22 -22.71 -14.50
N ALA A 47 -7.98 -23.06 -14.89
CA ALA A 47 -7.37 -22.59 -16.12
C ALA A 47 -8.12 -23.09 -17.37
N HIS A 48 -8.55 -24.35 -17.39
CA HIS A 48 -9.38 -24.91 -18.49
C HIS A 48 -10.79 -24.34 -18.50
N GLY A 49 -11.33 -23.90 -17.33
CA GLY A 49 -12.63 -23.26 -17.22
C GLY A 49 -12.71 -21.83 -17.77
N GLY A 50 -11.58 -21.29 -18.22
CA GLY A 50 -11.46 -19.95 -18.81
C GLY A 50 -11.26 -18.83 -17.79
N THR A 51 -11.14 -17.60 -18.29
CA THR A 51 -10.75 -16.42 -17.50
C THR A 51 -11.59 -16.20 -16.22
N PRO A 52 -12.92 -16.29 -16.21
CA PRO A 52 -13.71 -16.11 -15.00
C PRO A 52 -13.42 -17.16 -13.93
N ALA A 53 -13.26 -18.43 -14.30
CA ALA A 53 -12.97 -19.52 -13.37
C ALA A 53 -11.55 -19.38 -12.80
N LEU A 54 -10.58 -19.06 -13.65
CA LEU A 54 -9.20 -18.78 -13.23
C LEU A 54 -9.14 -17.58 -12.28
N ARG A 55 -9.87 -16.52 -12.59
CA ARG A 55 -9.95 -15.34 -11.72
C ARG A 55 -10.52 -15.70 -10.34
N ALA A 56 -11.63 -16.43 -10.28
CA ALA A 56 -12.23 -16.84 -9.03
C ALA A 56 -11.30 -17.74 -8.19
N PHE A 57 -10.51 -18.62 -8.83
CA PHE A 57 -9.48 -19.41 -8.17
C PHE A 57 -8.37 -18.51 -7.60
N LEU A 58 -7.84 -17.59 -8.41
CA LEU A 58 -6.77 -16.70 -8.00
C LEU A 58 -7.18 -15.70 -6.91
N ASP A 59 -8.44 -15.26 -6.90
CA ASP A 59 -8.95 -14.38 -5.85
C ASP A 59 -8.91 -15.07 -4.46
N GLN A 60 -9.13 -16.38 -4.41
CA GLN A 60 -9.05 -17.17 -3.18
C GLN A 60 -7.63 -17.68 -2.86
N PHE A 61 -6.71 -17.59 -3.79
CA PHE A 61 -5.37 -18.13 -3.63
C PHE A 61 -4.57 -17.27 -2.62
N PRO A 62 -3.90 -17.90 -1.63
CA PRO A 62 -3.00 -17.16 -0.72
C PRO A 62 -1.81 -16.58 -1.48
N LYS A 63 -1.57 -15.27 -1.34
CA LYS A 63 -0.52 -14.56 -2.08
C LYS A 63 0.71 -14.28 -1.23
N GLY A 64 0.66 -14.55 0.09
CA GLY A 64 1.79 -14.37 1.00
C GLY A 64 2.07 -12.90 1.26
N ALA A 65 3.17 -12.38 0.74
CA ALA A 65 3.70 -11.05 1.01
C ALA A 65 3.84 -10.19 -0.26
N ASP A 66 3.74 -8.89 -0.09
CA ASP A 66 4.25 -7.90 -1.02
C ASP A 66 5.35 -7.08 -0.33
N LEU A 67 6.59 -7.19 -0.83
CA LEU A 67 7.78 -6.64 -0.21
C LEU A 67 8.23 -5.30 -0.84
N HIS A 68 7.43 -4.74 -1.78
CA HIS A 68 7.80 -3.54 -2.51
C HIS A 68 6.58 -2.71 -2.89
N VAL A 69 6.00 -2.02 -1.93
CA VAL A 69 4.81 -1.18 -2.12
C VAL A 69 5.13 0.27 -1.74
N HIS A 70 5.19 1.16 -2.73
CA HIS A 70 5.27 2.60 -2.46
C HIS A 70 3.92 3.09 -1.95
N LEU A 71 3.81 3.49 -0.69
CA LEU A 71 2.54 3.85 -0.05
C LEU A 71 1.79 4.89 -0.87
N SER A 72 2.42 6.03 -1.16
CA SER A 72 1.80 7.09 -1.97
C SER A 72 1.52 6.68 -3.42
N GLY A 73 2.24 5.70 -3.98
CA GLY A 73 1.99 5.13 -5.31
C GLY A 73 0.85 4.12 -5.34
N ALA A 74 0.39 3.65 -4.19
CA ALA A 74 -0.63 2.63 -4.07
C ALA A 74 -2.03 3.17 -3.73
N ILE A 75 -2.17 4.48 -3.50
CA ILE A 75 -3.42 5.12 -3.14
C ILE A 75 -4.22 5.49 -4.38
N TYR A 76 -5.53 5.34 -4.32
CA TYR A 76 -6.41 5.77 -5.41
C TYR A 76 -6.45 7.29 -5.54
N ALA A 77 -6.53 7.76 -6.77
CA ALA A 77 -6.63 9.18 -7.08
C ALA A 77 -7.82 9.85 -6.37
N GLU A 78 -8.92 9.14 -6.24
CA GLU A 78 -10.14 9.58 -5.55
C GLU A 78 -9.88 9.86 -4.06
N SER A 79 -9.06 9.03 -3.41
CA SER A 79 -8.67 9.22 -2.00
C SER A 79 -7.84 10.48 -1.85
N PHE A 80 -6.85 10.70 -2.71
CA PHE A 80 -6.07 11.94 -2.70
C PHE A 80 -6.92 13.19 -2.93
N ILE A 81 -7.92 13.12 -3.84
CA ILE A 81 -8.82 14.25 -4.10
C ILE A 81 -9.69 14.53 -2.87
N LYS A 82 -10.22 13.48 -2.20
CA LYS A 82 -10.95 13.61 -0.93
C LYS A 82 -10.09 14.30 0.13
N ASP A 83 -8.86 13.82 0.30
CA ASP A 83 -7.93 14.34 1.29
C ASP A 83 -7.58 15.80 1.03
N ALA A 84 -7.42 16.18 -0.26
CA ALA A 84 -7.18 17.57 -0.64
C ALA A 84 -8.35 18.51 -0.29
N VAL A 85 -9.58 18.02 -0.37
CA VAL A 85 -10.77 18.77 0.09
C VAL A 85 -10.72 18.97 1.61
N GLU A 86 -10.38 17.91 2.36
CA GLU A 86 -10.28 17.96 3.81
C GLU A 86 -9.15 18.85 4.32
N ASP A 87 -8.05 18.92 3.57
CA ASP A 87 -6.91 19.79 3.85
C ASP A 87 -7.09 21.23 3.35
N GLY A 88 -8.19 21.50 2.63
CA GLY A 88 -8.46 22.83 2.07
C GLY A 88 -7.47 23.24 0.99
N LEU A 89 -6.88 22.28 0.27
CA LEU A 89 -5.96 22.55 -0.83
C LEU A 89 -6.69 23.18 -2.03
N CYS A 90 -5.88 23.75 -2.91
CA CYS A 90 -6.30 24.24 -4.21
C CYS A 90 -5.98 23.20 -5.29
N VAL A 91 -6.68 23.30 -6.42
CA VAL A 91 -6.40 22.55 -7.64
C VAL A 91 -6.02 23.53 -8.74
N ASP A 92 -4.93 23.28 -9.42
CA ASP A 92 -4.60 23.92 -10.68
C ASP A 92 -5.29 23.16 -11.84
N PRO A 93 -6.29 23.75 -12.51
CA PRO A 93 -7.05 23.07 -13.55
C PRO A 93 -6.28 22.91 -14.88
N VAL A 94 -5.12 23.57 -15.01
CA VAL A 94 -4.25 23.49 -16.19
C VAL A 94 -3.15 22.45 -15.96
N ALA A 95 -2.42 22.55 -14.84
CA ALA A 95 -1.40 21.59 -14.48
C ALA A 95 -1.98 20.24 -13.99
N LEU A 96 -3.26 20.21 -13.62
CA LEU A 96 -3.94 19.07 -13.02
C LEU A 96 -3.18 18.54 -11.80
N SER A 97 -2.92 19.44 -10.86
CA SER A 97 -2.16 19.18 -9.64
C SER A 97 -2.73 19.93 -8.45
N PHE A 98 -2.38 19.50 -7.25
CA PHE A 98 -2.70 20.26 -6.05
C PHE A 98 -1.77 21.46 -5.88
N ALA A 99 -2.27 22.49 -5.21
CA ALA A 99 -1.54 23.69 -4.84
C ALA A 99 -1.89 24.11 -3.41
N LYS A 100 -0.98 24.84 -2.78
CA LYS A 100 -1.19 25.35 -1.42
C LYS A 100 -2.17 26.53 -1.41
N PRO A 101 -3.02 26.66 -0.37
CA PRO A 101 -3.83 27.85 -0.18
C PRO A 101 -2.97 29.10 0.10
N PRO A 102 -3.47 30.34 -0.17
CA PRO A 102 -4.82 30.62 -0.66
C PRO A 102 -4.97 30.36 -2.16
N CYS A 103 -6.18 29.87 -2.56
CA CYS A 103 -6.48 29.66 -3.97
C CYS A 103 -6.65 31.01 -4.68
N ALA A 104 -5.89 31.21 -5.75
CA ALA A 104 -5.94 32.38 -6.60
C ALA A 104 -5.98 31.95 -8.08
N ASP A 105 -6.59 32.75 -8.95
CA ASP A 105 -6.65 32.47 -10.38
C ASP A 105 -5.27 32.06 -10.94
N PRO A 106 -5.14 30.92 -11.67
CA PRO A 106 -6.20 30.02 -12.17
C PRO A 106 -6.60 28.90 -11.20
N THR A 107 -6.05 28.81 -9.99
CA THR A 107 -6.36 27.73 -9.05
C THR A 107 -7.75 27.89 -8.41
N VAL A 108 -8.42 26.76 -8.17
CA VAL A 108 -9.72 26.70 -7.51
C VAL A 108 -9.65 25.84 -6.24
N PRO A 109 -10.51 26.06 -5.24
CA PRO A 109 -10.58 25.15 -4.08
C PRO A 109 -10.87 23.71 -4.51
N ALA A 110 -10.23 22.73 -3.86
CA ALA A 110 -10.42 21.30 -4.16
C ALA A 110 -11.92 20.89 -4.09
N ALA A 111 -12.69 21.45 -3.16
CA ALA A 111 -14.13 21.24 -3.06
C ALA A 111 -14.90 21.68 -4.32
N GLN A 112 -14.45 22.73 -5.01
CA GLN A 112 -15.06 23.14 -6.28
C GLN A 112 -14.66 22.21 -7.43
N ALA A 113 -13.44 21.68 -7.41
CA ALA A 113 -12.99 20.69 -8.39
C ALA A 113 -13.84 19.41 -8.32
N VAL A 114 -14.17 18.95 -7.11
CA VAL A 114 -15.05 17.78 -6.90
C VAL A 114 -16.47 18.03 -7.40
N ALA A 115 -16.97 19.25 -7.31
CA ALA A 115 -18.30 19.62 -7.83
C ALA A 115 -18.34 19.73 -9.37
N ASN A 116 -17.21 19.74 -10.05
CA ASN A 116 -17.07 19.79 -11.50
C ASN A 116 -16.61 18.43 -12.04
N GLN A 117 -17.53 17.64 -12.62
CA GLN A 117 -17.26 16.28 -13.07
C GLN A 117 -16.11 16.21 -14.10
N ASP A 118 -16.06 17.13 -15.06
CA ASP A 118 -14.97 17.15 -16.06
C ASP A 118 -13.60 17.36 -15.41
N LEU A 119 -13.51 18.30 -14.47
CA LEU A 119 -12.26 18.55 -13.77
C LEU A 119 -11.88 17.38 -12.85
N TYR A 120 -12.87 16.79 -12.16
CA TYR A 120 -12.67 15.61 -11.32
C TYR A 120 -12.10 14.43 -12.11
N ASP A 121 -12.72 14.08 -13.25
CA ASP A 121 -12.27 12.97 -14.09
C ASP A 121 -10.86 13.20 -14.63
N ARG A 122 -10.54 14.43 -15.03
CA ARG A 122 -9.20 14.83 -15.47
C ARG A 122 -8.16 14.73 -14.36
N LEU A 123 -8.52 15.02 -13.10
CA LEU A 123 -7.64 14.83 -11.96
C LEU A 123 -7.38 13.34 -11.70
N VAL A 124 -8.42 12.50 -11.75
CA VAL A 124 -8.28 11.04 -11.61
C VAL A 124 -7.33 10.48 -12.67
N ASP A 125 -7.50 10.89 -13.93
CA ASP A 125 -6.59 10.49 -15.02
C ASP A 125 -5.17 11.03 -14.84
N SER A 126 -5.05 12.24 -14.31
CA SER A 126 -3.75 12.87 -14.05
C SER A 126 -2.95 12.18 -12.92
N PHE A 127 -3.64 11.69 -11.89
CA PHE A 127 -3.02 11.06 -10.71
C PHE A 127 -2.89 9.55 -10.82
N SER A 128 -3.31 8.95 -11.94
CA SER A 128 -3.29 7.51 -12.12
C SER A 128 -2.84 7.09 -13.53
N LEU A 129 -2.67 5.77 -13.71
CA LEU A 129 -2.45 5.16 -15.03
C LEU A 129 -3.75 4.52 -15.58
N ARG A 130 -4.88 4.73 -14.92
CA ARG A 130 -6.15 4.03 -15.19
C ARG A 130 -6.63 4.16 -16.63
N SER A 131 -6.61 5.38 -17.16
CA SER A 131 -7.04 5.69 -18.53
C SER A 131 -5.86 6.07 -19.45
N PHE A 132 -4.63 5.82 -18.99
CA PHE A 132 -3.44 6.25 -19.72
C PHE A 132 -3.25 5.46 -21.02
N VAL A 133 -3.04 6.19 -22.11
CA VAL A 133 -2.68 5.62 -23.42
C VAL A 133 -1.28 6.11 -23.80
N PRO A 134 -0.29 5.21 -23.97
CA PRO A 134 1.07 5.60 -24.34
C PRO A 134 1.12 6.34 -25.69
N ARG A 135 2.01 7.32 -25.78
CA ARG A 135 2.33 8.10 -26.98
C ARG A 135 3.82 8.05 -27.25
N ALA A 136 4.25 8.37 -28.48
CA ALA A 136 5.64 8.29 -28.89
C ALA A 136 6.61 9.13 -28.02
N SER A 137 6.13 10.22 -27.42
CA SER A 137 6.92 11.12 -26.59
C SER A 137 6.55 11.11 -25.11
N PHE A 138 5.66 10.19 -24.68
CA PHE A 138 5.20 10.10 -23.29
C PHE A 138 4.72 8.69 -22.98
N SER A 139 5.55 7.94 -22.29
CA SER A 139 5.36 6.53 -21.96
C SER A 139 4.59 6.33 -20.64
N GLY A 140 4.27 5.08 -20.30
CA GLY A 140 3.72 4.74 -18.98
C GLY A 140 4.68 5.07 -17.83
N HIS A 141 5.99 4.94 -18.06
CA HIS A 141 7.01 5.39 -17.13
C HIS A 141 6.91 6.90 -16.86
N ASP A 142 6.79 7.72 -17.92
CA ASP A 142 6.68 9.17 -17.76
C ASP A 142 5.39 9.55 -17.01
N GLN A 143 4.27 8.91 -17.34
CA GLN A 143 3.01 9.14 -16.63
C GLN A 143 3.16 8.76 -15.16
N PHE A 144 3.68 7.57 -14.85
CA PHE A 144 3.86 7.09 -13.48
C PHE A 144 4.65 8.09 -12.64
N PHE A 145 5.86 8.45 -13.06
CA PHE A 145 6.70 9.37 -12.29
C PHE A 145 6.14 10.79 -12.22
N SER A 146 5.39 11.24 -13.24
CA SER A 146 4.77 12.56 -13.22
C SER A 146 3.63 12.69 -12.19
N THR A 147 3.00 11.60 -11.77
CA THR A 147 1.89 11.64 -10.79
C THR A 147 2.34 12.17 -9.44
N PHE A 148 3.51 11.75 -8.95
CA PHE A 148 4.01 12.08 -7.61
C PHE A 148 4.17 13.58 -7.37
N GLY A 149 4.52 14.35 -8.40
CA GLY A 149 4.59 15.80 -8.31
C GLY A 149 3.22 16.51 -8.30
N ARG A 150 2.15 15.81 -8.69
CA ARG A 150 0.82 16.40 -8.87
C ARG A 150 -0.06 16.33 -7.64
N PHE A 151 0.03 15.26 -6.87
CA PHE A 151 -0.75 15.09 -5.63
C PHE A 151 0.03 15.48 -4.36
N GLY A 152 1.13 16.22 -4.49
CA GLY A 152 1.89 16.72 -3.35
C GLY A 152 1.16 17.77 -2.51
N GLY A 153 1.59 17.94 -1.26
CA GLY A 153 1.07 18.96 -0.35
C GLY A 153 -0.01 18.49 0.63
N LEU A 154 -0.43 17.24 0.52
CA LEU A 154 -1.36 16.62 1.48
C LEU A 154 -0.74 16.49 2.87
N SER A 155 -1.59 16.56 3.89
CA SER A 155 -1.20 16.42 5.29
C SER A 155 -0.81 14.98 5.61
N LYS A 156 0.23 14.82 6.42
CA LYS A 156 0.64 13.52 6.97
C LYS A 156 -0.44 12.84 7.82
N ARG A 157 -1.44 13.57 8.29
CA ARG A 157 -2.56 13.00 9.05
C ARG A 157 -3.30 11.89 8.30
N HIS A 158 -3.23 11.89 6.94
CA HIS A 158 -3.87 10.89 6.09
C HIS A 158 -3.07 9.59 5.94
N ILE A 159 -1.83 9.52 6.39
CA ILE A 159 -1.00 8.31 6.23
C ILE A 159 -1.70 7.08 6.80
N GLY A 160 -2.35 7.19 7.97
CA GLY A 160 -3.11 6.07 8.55
C GLY A 160 -4.29 5.61 7.69
N GLU A 161 -5.00 6.55 7.04
CA GLU A 161 -6.06 6.25 6.07
C GLU A 161 -5.51 5.55 4.82
N TRP A 162 -4.33 5.99 4.34
CA TRP A 162 -3.66 5.35 3.21
C TRP A 162 -3.20 3.94 3.53
N VAL A 163 -2.67 3.72 4.72
CA VAL A 163 -2.27 2.38 5.16
C VAL A 163 -3.49 1.47 5.29
N ASP A 164 -4.62 1.97 5.83
CA ASP A 164 -5.89 1.22 5.85
C ASP A 164 -6.37 0.84 4.44
N GLU A 165 -6.33 1.77 3.48
CA GLU A 165 -6.72 1.49 2.10
C GLU A 165 -5.88 0.35 1.49
N VAL A 166 -4.56 0.39 1.67
CA VAL A 166 -3.66 -0.63 1.13
C VAL A 166 -3.82 -1.96 1.85
N ALA A 167 -3.90 -1.95 3.19
CA ALA A 167 -4.07 -3.17 4.00
C ALA A 167 -5.43 -3.83 3.76
N SER A 168 -6.50 -3.05 3.61
CA SER A 168 -7.85 -3.56 3.26
C SER A 168 -7.86 -4.23 1.90
N ARG A 169 -7.19 -3.64 0.90
CA ARG A 169 -7.03 -4.23 -0.43
C ARG A 169 -6.18 -5.50 -0.39
N ALA A 170 -5.10 -5.51 0.37
CA ALA A 170 -4.24 -6.67 0.58
C ALA A 170 -5.02 -7.84 1.22
N ALA A 171 -5.79 -7.55 2.27
CA ALA A 171 -6.66 -8.54 2.91
C ALA A 171 -7.68 -9.15 1.94
N ALA A 172 -8.34 -8.31 1.13
CA ALA A 172 -9.29 -8.74 0.10
C ALA A 172 -8.63 -9.63 -0.98
N GLN A 173 -7.33 -9.50 -1.18
CA GLN A 173 -6.53 -10.29 -2.12
C GLN A 173 -5.81 -11.48 -1.48
N ASN A 174 -6.06 -11.78 -0.21
CA ASN A 174 -5.40 -12.82 0.58
C ASN A 174 -3.86 -12.65 0.69
N GLN A 175 -3.39 -11.42 0.74
CA GLN A 175 -2.05 -11.08 1.18
C GLN A 175 -2.01 -11.02 2.71
N GLN A 176 -0.88 -11.41 3.30
CA GLN A 176 -0.72 -11.51 4.76
C GLN A 176 0.32 -10.54 5.32
N TYR A 177 1.17 -10.01 4.46
CA TYR A 177 2.30 -9.19 4.84
C TYR A 177 2.60 -8.15 3.77
N LEU A 178 2.89 -6.92 4.21
CA LEU A 178 3.26 -5.79 3.35
C LEU A 178 4.51 -5.10 3.88
N GLU A 179 5.42 -4.73 2.99
CA GLU A 179 6.47 -3.75 3.25
C GLU A 179 6.14 -2.46 2.49
N LEU A 180 5.67 -1.46 3.23
CA LEU A 180 5.28 -0.17 2.70
C LEU A 180 6.46 0.79 2.71
N MET A 181 6.80 1.33 1.56
CA MET A 181 7.82 2.36 1.45
C MET A 181 7.21 3.72 1.76
N GLU A 182 7.76 4.38 2.75
CA GLU A 182 7.35 5.72 3.19
C GLU A 182 8.54 6.68 3.18
N THR A 183 8.29 7.91 2.76
CA THR A 183 9.28 8.99 2.80
C THR A 183 8.99 9.90 4.01
N PRO A 184 9.69 9.73 5.13
CA PRO A 184 9.55 10.64 6.27
C PRO A 184 9.96 12.07 5.91
N ILE A 185 9.60 13.03 6.76
CA ILE A 185 10.08 14.41 6.58
C ILE A 185 11.58 14.45 6.84
N PHE A 186 12.33 14.84 5.83
CA PHE A 186 13.79 14.99 5.90
C PHE A 186 14.25 16.44 5.70
N THR A 187 13.40 17.42 5.99
CA THR A 187 13.70 18.85 5.78
C THR A 187 14.94 19.28 6.56
N ARG A 188 15.06 18.87 7.82
CA ARG A 188 16.23 19.16 8.65
C ARG A 188 17.48 18.46 8.10
N ALA A 189 17.39 17.19 7.71
CA ALA A 189 18.51 16.47 7.10
C ALA A 189 19.00 17.20 5.83
N ALA A 190 18.07 17.67 4.98
CA ALA A 190 18.39 18.45 3.80
C ALA A 190 19.06 19.79 4.14
N ASP A 191 18.58 20.49 5.16
CA ASP A 191 19.16 21.79 5.59
C ASP A 191 20.54 21.62 6.25
N LEU A 192 20.72 20.54 7.02
CA LEU A 192 22.03 20.19 7.57
C LEU A 192 23.02 19.85 6.45
N ALA A 193 22.60 19.12 5.42
CA ALA A 193 23.42 18.80 4.26
C ALA A 193 23.85 20.07 3.47
N LYS A 194 22.94 21.03 3.30
CA LYS A 194 23.27 22.33 2.66
C LYS A 194 24.31 23.11 3.45
N SER A 195 24.27 23.03 4.77
CA SER A 195 25.19 23.75 5.67
C SER A 195 26.51 23.04 5.89
N ASN A 196 26.59 21.75 5.58
CA ASN A 196 27.75 20.88 5.73
C ASN A 196 28.01 20.18 4.40
N PRO A 197 28.89 20.72 3.53
CA PRO A 197 29.20 20.14 2.23
C PRO A 197 29.68 18.70 2.34
N LEU A 198 29.35 17.89 1.31
CA LEU A 198 29.74 16.49 1.25
C LEU A 198 31.26 16.33 1.44
N ASN A 199 31.63 15.47 2.35
CA ASN A 199 33.01 14.99 2.54
C ASN A 199 33.09 13.57 1.99
N GLU A 200 34.05 13.28 1.13
CA GLU A 200 34.25 11.93 0.56
C GLU A 200 34.77 10.91 1.61
N ASP A 201 35.30 11.35 2.75
CA ASP A 201 35.41 10.53 3.94
C ASP A 201 34.02 10.42 4.61
N PHE A 202 33.23 9.45 4.13
CA PHE A 202 31.85 9.26 4.60
C PHE A 202 31.77 8.91 6.07
N ALA A 203 32.78 8.28 6.64
CA ALA A 203 32.80 7.97 8.08
C ALA A 203 32.94 9.27 8.90
N GLU A 204 33.76 10.21 8.44
CA GLU A 204 33.88 11.52 9.07
C GLU A 204 32.67 12.39 8.81
N TYR A 205 32.11 12.35 7.58
CA TYR A 205 30.90 13.10 7.25
C TYR A 205 29.70 12.63 8.08
N ARG A 206 29.54 11.32 8.31
CA ARG A 206 28.55 10.77 9.24
C ARG A 206 28.67 11.37 10.63
N LYS A 207 29.88 11.39 11.19
CA LYS A 207 30.14 11.98 12.53
C LYS A 207 29.76 13.47 12.55
N THR A 208 30.12 14.21 11.52
CA THR A 208 29.80 15.62 11.39
C THR A 208 28.29 15.85 11.43
N LEU A 209 27.51 15.13 10.61
CA LEU A 209 26.04 15.27 10.56
C LEU A 209 25.38 14.87 11.87
N LEU A 210 25.85 13.81 12.53
CA LEU A 210 25.34 13.39 13.84
C LEU A 210 25.67 14.44 14.92
N ALA A 211 26.86 15.02 14.91
CA ALA A 211 27.28 16.05 15.87
C ALA A 211 26.44 17.34 15.74
N VAL A 212 25.97 17.68 14.54
CA VAL A 212 25.09 18.84 14.32
C VAL A 212 23.61 18.50 14.52
N GLY A 213 23.31 17.28 14.96
CA GLY A 213 21.98 16.88 15.47
C GLY A 213 21.04 16.25 14.44
N LEU A 214 21.58 15.56 13.43
CA LEU A 214 20.76 14.82 12.43
C LEU A 214 19.85 13.80 13.11
N ALA A 215 20.36 13.03 14.07
CA ALA A 215 19.58 12.01 14.77
C ALA A 215 18.37 12.56 15.55
N GLY A 216 18.25 13.88 15.70
CA GLY A 216 17.09 14.50 16.35
C GLY A 216 15.77 14.30 15.60
N GLU A 217 15.78 13.89 14.33
CA GLU A 217 14.57 13.58 13.54
C GLU A 217 14.08 12.13 13.72
N VAL A 218 14.95 11.22 14.15
CA VAL A 218 14.64 9.77 14.28
C VAL A 218 13.38 9.51 15.10
N PHE A 219 13.20 10.25 16.20
CA PHE A 219 12.02 10.11 17.04
C PHE A 219 10.74 10.49 16.29
N ALA A 220 10.77 11.61 15.55
CA ALA A 220 9.61 12.08 14.79
C ALA A 220 9.24 11.10 13.67
N ASP A 221 10.22 10.58 12.94
CA ASP A 221 10.00 9.60 11.87
C ASP A 221 9.32 8.32 12.37
N ARG A 222 9.75 7.83 13.53
CA ARG A 222 9.14 6.65 14.16
C ARG A 222 7.74 6.95 14.70
N GLU A 223 7.53 8.12 15.28
CA GLU A 223 6.26 8.55 15.86
C GLU A 223 5.19 8.78 14.79
N ASP A 224 5.56 9.33 13.62
CA ASP A 224 4.64 9.53 12.49
C ASP A 224 4.03 8.18 12.05
N VAL A 225 4.87 7.16 11.86
CA VAL A 225 4.40 5.83 11.45
C VAL A 225 3.63 5.12 12.57
N ARG A 226 4.04 5.27 13.83
CA ARG A 226 3.30 4.73 14.98
C ARG A 226 1.89 5.32 15.05
N THR A 227 1.78 6.63 14.88
CA THR A 227 0.49 7.34 14.86
C THR A 227 -0.38 6.87 13.70
N ALA A 228 0.20 6.69 12.51
CA ALA A 228 -0.50 6.17 11.34
C ALA A 228 -1.04 4.75 11.58
N GLU A 229 -0.24 3.86 12.17
CA GLU A 229 -0.66 2.50 12.52
C GLU A 229 -1.76 2.47 13.59
N GLU A 230 -1.70 3.37 14.56
CA GLU A 230 -2.76 3.50 15.56
C GLU A 230 -4.07 3.94 14.92
N LEU A 231 -4.04 4.95 14.03
CA LEU A 231 -5.21 5.41 13.30
C LEU A 231 -5.79 4.28 12.42
N ARG A 232 -4.95 3.59 11.66
CA ARG A 232 -5.36 2.41 10.87
C ARG A 232 -6.09 1.38 11.73
N LYS A 233 -5.48 0.96 12.84
CA LYS A 233 -6.08 -0.04 13.74
C LYS A 233 -7.40 0.41 14.34
N GLN A 234 -7.56 1.71 14.59
CA GLN A 234 -8.84 2.27 15.05
C GLN A 234 -9.90 2.20 13.94
N MET A 235 -9.58 2.59 12.72
CA MET A 235 -10.49 2.52 11.57
C MET A 235 -10.93 1.09 11.27
N GLU A 236 -10.01 0.15 11.34
CA GLU A 236 -10.24 -1.29 11.12
C GLU A 236 -10.93 -1.98 12.33
N HIS A 237 -11.16 -1.27 13.45
CA HIS A 237 -11.70 -1.82 14.70
C HIS A 237 -10.87 -2.99 15.26
N CYS A 238 -9.56 -2.99 15.09
CA CYS A 238 -8.68 -4.09 15.51
C CYS A 238 -8.77 -4.35 17.01
N GLY A 239 -8.79 -5.63 17.39
CA GLY A 239 -8.96 -6.04 18.80
C GLY A 239 -10.39 -6.06 19.29
N THR A 240 -11.38 -5.77 18.44
CA THR A 240 -12.82 -5.82 18.78
C THR A 240 -13.55 -6.94 18.02
N PRO A 241 -14.79 -7.29 18.40
CA PRO A 241 -15.61 -8.24 17.64
C PRO A 241 -15.94 -7.77 16.21
N GLN A 242 -15.79 -6.47 15.91
CA GLN A 242 -16.03 -5.86 14.60
C GLN A 242 -14.75 -5.72 13.77
N ALA A 243 -13.65 -6.34 14.20
CA ALA A 243 -12.35 -6.23 13.52
C ALA A 243 -12.43 -6.58 12.03
N ALA A 244 -11.96 -5.66 11.20
CA ALA A 244 -11.86 -5.87 9.76
C ALA A 244 -10.81 -6.95 9.41
N PRO A 245 -10.93 -7.62 8.25
CA PRO A 245 -9.93 -8.59 7.80
C PRO A 245 -8.52 -8.01 7.70
N ALA A 246 -8.38 -6.72 7.42
CA ALA A 246 -7.12 -5.99 7.30
C ALA A 246 -6.30 -6.00 8.60
N CYS A 247 -6.94 -6.11 9.77
CA CYS A 247 -6.24 -6.28 11.05
C CYS A 247 -5.29 -7.48 11.10
N LYS A 248 -5.45 -8.46 10.19
CA LYS A 248 -4.60 -9.65 10.09
C LYS A 248 -3.41 -9.48 9.16
N VAL A 249 -3.39 -8.40 8.40
CA VAL A 249 -2.26 -8.07 7.52
C VAL A 249 -1.16 -7.44 8.37
N THR A 250 0.00 -8.06 8.38
CA THR A 250 1.20 -7.49 9.00
C THR A 250 1.76 -6.42 8.08
N VAL A 251 1.92 -5.21 8.59
CA VAL A 251 2.53 -4.10 7.85
C VAL A 251 3.88 -3.77 8.49
N ARG A 252 4.88 -3.58 7.65
CA ARG A 252 6.22 -3.09 7.96
C ARG A 252 6.57 -1.94 7.04
N TYR A 253 7.55 -1.15 7.42
CA TYR A 253 7.93 0.04 6.67
C TYR A 253 9.37 -0.01 6.21
N ILE A 254 9.59 0.46 5.00
CA ILE A 254 10.90 0.67 4.39
C ILE A 254 11.10 2.18 4.23
N TYR A 255 12.20 2.69 4.76
CA TYR A 255 12.56 4.10 4.67
C TYR A 255 12.96 4.46 3.23
N GLN A 256 12.21 5.34 2.58
CA GLN A 256 12.52 5.81 1.23
C GLN A 256 13.53 6.97 1.26
N VAL A 257 14.55 6.87 0.42
CA VAL A 257 15.56 7.89 0.18
C VAL A 257 15.44 8.40 -1.24
N LEU A 258 15.29 9.71 -1.41
CA LEU A 258 15.15 10.36 -2.73
C LEU A 258 16.53 10.53 -3.39
N ARG A 259 16.96 9.53 -4.16
CA ARG A 259 18.29 9.44 -4.77
C ARG A 259 18.59 10.47 -5.86
N GLY A 260 17.57 11.15 -6.38
CA GLY A 260 17.71 12.21 -7.39
C GLY A 260 18.00 13.60 -6.82
N ASN A 261 18.25 13.71 -5.52
CA ASN A 261 18.66 14.96 -4.87
C ASN A 261 20.18 15.19 -4.98
N ASP A 262 20.63 16.33 -4.46
CA ASP A 262 22.07 16.61 -4.31
C ASP A 262 22.75 15.51 -3.47
N PRO A 263 23.98 15.08 -3.82
CA PRO A 263 24.67 13.99 -3.12
C PRO A 263 24.80 14.16 -1.61
N ALA A 264 25.01 15.37 -1.10
CA ALA A 264 25.05 15.63 0.34
C ALA A 264 23.68 15.37 1.00
N GLN A 265 22.60 15.74 0.33
CA GLN A 265 21.24 15.47 0.81
C GLN A 265 20.90 13.98 0.75
N VAL A 266 21.33 13.28 -0.32
CA VAL A 266 21.15 11.83 -0.42
C VAL A 266 21.87 11.14 0.74
N PHE A 267 23.12 11.52 1.04
CA PHE A 267 23.83 10.95 2.17
C PHE A 267 23.14 11.24 3.50
N ALA A 268 22.73 12.48 3.74
CA ALA A 268 22.08 12.85 5.00
C ALA A 268 20.74 12.14 5.20
N GLN A 269 19.92 12.02 4.15
CA GLN A 269 18.66 11.27 4.20
C GLN A 269 18.91 9.77 4.39
N THR A 270 19.92 9.20 3.73
CA THR A 270 20.31 7.79 3.90
C THR A 270 20.76 7.53 5.33
N LEU A 271 21.62 8.39 5.88
CA LEU A 271 22.07 8.29 7.27
C LEU A 271 20.90 8.36 8.25
N LEU A 272 19.93 9.30 8.03
CA LEU A 272 18.74 9.38 8.87
C LEU A 272 17.93 8.08 8.81
N GLY A 273 17.77 7.48 7.62
CA GLY A 273 17.12 6.19 7.46
C GLY A 273 17.84 5.06 8.23
N PHE A 274 19.17 4.97 8.17
CA PHE A 274 19.95 4.01 8.96
C PHE A 274 19.75 4.21 10.45
N GLU A 275 19.80 5.45 10.93
CA GLU A 275 19.57 5.79 12.35
C GLU A 275 18.14 5.41 12.78
N THR A 276 17.13 5.64 11.93
CA THR A 276 15.71 5.31 12.22
C THR A 276 15.50 3.81 12.32
N VAL A 277 16.03 3.02 11.38
CA VAL A 277 15.93 1.56 11.40
C VAL A 277 16.72 0.99 12.58
N GLN A 278 17.95 1.47 12.81
CA GLN A 278 18.77 1.02 13.97
C GLN A 278 18.06 1.31 15.30
N ALA A 279 17.49 2.49 15.45
CA ALA A 279 16.74 2.86 16.66
C ALA A 279 15.48 2.01 16.87
N ALA A 280 14.81 1.59 15.80
CA ALA A 280 13.70 0.65 15.88
C ALA A 280 14.20 -0.73 16.35
N MET A 281 15.26 -1.26 15.75
CA MET A 281 15.85 -2.54 16.14
C MET A 281 16.32 -2.55 17.62
N ASP A 282 16.97 -1.48 18.08
CA ASP A 282 17.44 -1.34 19.45
C ASP A 282 16.27 -1.30 20.45
N ALA A 283 15.12 -0.79 20.02
CA ALA A 283 13.89 -0.78 20.80
C ALA A 283 13.08 -2.10 20.70
N HIS A 284 13.55 -3.10 19.96
CA HIS A 284 12.80 -4.31 19.61
C HIS A 284 11.46 -4.01 18.93
N ASP A 285 11.44 -2.95 18.15
CA ASP A 285 10.31 -2.49 17.35
C ASP A 285 10.57 -2.91 15.88
N ASP A 286 9.77 -3.82 15.37
CA ASP A 286 9.90 -4.37 14.02
C ASP A 286 9.11 -3.57 12.97
N THR A 287 8.71 -2.34 13.28
CA THR A 287 7.97 -1.45 12.37
C THR A 287 8.81 -1.06 11.17
N TRP A 288 10.05 -0.58 11.38
CA TRP A 288 10.99 -0.24 10.32
C TRP A 288 11.95 -1.39 10.06
N VAL A 289 11.99 -1.90 8.82
CA VAL A 289 12.74 -3.12 8.48
C VAL A 289 13.86 -2.93 7.46
N GLY A 290 14.00 -1.74 6.89
CA GLY A 290 15.05 -1.47 5.91
C GLY A 290 14.93 -0.11 5.25
N LEU A 291 15.77 0.10 4.23
CA LEU A 291 15.80 1.32 3.42
C LEU A 291 15.70 0.95 1.94
N ASN A 292 15.20 1.87 1.13
CA ASN A 292 15.20 1.76 -0.32
C ASN A 292 15.44 3.13 -0.97
N PHE A 293 16.27 3.15 -2.02
CA PHE A 293 16.40 4.33 -2.88
C PHE A 293 15.24 4.39 -3.86
N VAL A 294 14.62 5.57 -3.99
CA VAL A 294 13.52 5.82 -4.90
C VAL A 294 13.81 6.98 -5.84
N MET A 295 13.02 7.16 -6.84
CA MET A 295 13.08 8.02 -8.02
C MET A 295 13.48 7.22 -9.27
N PRO A 296 13.26 7.76 -10.49
CA PRO A 296 13.60 7.05 -11.73
C PRO A 296 15.06 6.58 -11.74
N GLU A 297 15.26 5.28 -11.87
CA GLU A 297 16.60 4.66 -11.89
C GLU A 297 17.39 5.08 -13.14
N ASP A 298 16.70 5.34 -14.25
CA ASP A 298 17.24 5.87 -15.50
C ASP A 298 17.36 7.41 -15.51
N GLY A 299 16.95 8.07 -14.42
CA GLY A 299 17.11 9.52 -14.26
C GLY A 299 18.58 9.94 -14.27
N TYR A 300 18.87 11.11 -14.86
CA TYR A 300 20.24 11.59 -15.03
C TYR A 300 21.05 11.56 -13.72
N LEU A 301 20.50 12.06 -12.62
CA LEU A 301 21.21 12.08 -11.32
C LEU A 301 21.38 10.66 -10.75
N SER A 302 20.37 9.81 -10.89
CA SER A 302 20.45 8.41 -10.45
C SER A 302 21.57 7.65 -11.16
N MET A 303 21.72 7.86 -12.47
CA MET A 303 22.76 7.25 -13.28
C MET A 303 24.14 7.86 -13.02
N ARG A 304 24.24 9.20 -12.99
CA ARG A 304 25.50 9.91 -12.75
C ARG A 304 26.13 9.53 -11.41
N ASP A 305 25.32 9.50 -10.37
CA ASP A 305 25.80 9.38 -8.98
C ASP A 305 25.71 7.95 -8.45
N TYR A 306 25.37 6.96 -9.27
CA TYR A 306 25.20 5.56 -8.85
C TYR A 306 26.38 5.03 -8.04
N THR A 307 27.60 5.14 -8.59
CA THR A 307 28.82 4.64 -7.91
C THR A 307 29.08 5.38 -6.59
N LEU A 308 28.81 6.68 -6.55
CA LEU A 308 28.94 7.48 -5.34
C LEU A 308 27.94 7.02 -4.27
N GLN A 309 26.70 6.84 -4.65
CA GLN A 309 25.63 6.38 -3.77
C GLN A 309 25.90 4.97 -3.21
N MET A 310 26.43 4.05 -4.03
CA MET A 310 26.83 2.72 -3.53
C MET A 310 27.98 2.79 -2.51
N LYS A 311 28.97 3.66 -2.71
CA LYS A 311 30.01 3.90 -1.71
C LYS A 311 29.48 4.50 -0.39
N MET A 312 28.48 5.38 -0.49
CA MET A 312 27.78 5.90 0.70
C MET A 312 27.11 4.77 1.48
N LEU A 313 26.39 3.88 0.79
CA LEU A 313 25.74 2.72 1.39
C LEU A 313 26.74 1.78 2.04
N ASP A 314 27.85 1.44 1.35
CA ASP A 314 28.90 0.60 1.90
C ASP A 314 29.47 1.16 3.21
N SER A 315 29.74 2.47 3.24
CA SER A 315 30.25 3.15 4.44
C SER A 315 29.24 3.15 5.59
N LEU A 316 27.96 3.37 5.27
CA LEU A 316 26.90 3.37 6.30
C LEU A 316 26.61 1.95 6.78
N HIS A 317 26.54 0.96 5.89
CA HIS A 317 26.36 -0.45 6.30
C HIS A 317 27.52 -0.94 7.18
N ALA A 318 28.76 -0.52 6.93
CA ALA A 318 29.87 -0.82 7.81
C ALA A 318 29.70 -0.23 9.22
N ALA A 319 29.01 0.90 9.36
CA ALA A 319 28.71 1.52 10.66
C ALA A 319 27.44 0.93 11.33
N TYR A 320 26.50 0.41 10.53
CA TYR A 320 25.22 -0.17 10.96
C TYR A 320 25.01 -1.58 10.36
N PRO A 321 25.82 -2.57 10.78
CA PRO A 321 25.89 -3.87 10.09
C PRO A 321 24.63 -4.74 10.25
N LYS A 322 23.65 -4.29 11.00
CA LYS A 322 22.38 -4.99 11.21
C LYS A 322 21.23 -4.41 10.40
N VAL A 323 21.42 -3.25 9.78
CA VAL A 323 20.43 -2.55 8.97
C VAL A 323 20.57 -2.93 7.50
#